data_6bb2fbcc53df2937f84bf3127b5f206d
#
_entry.id   6bb2fbcc53df2937f84bf3127b5f206d
#
_cell.length_a   1.000
_cell.length_b   1.000
_cell.length_c   1.000
_cell.angle_alpha   90.00
_cell.angle_beta   90.00
_cell.angle_gamma   90.00
#
_symmetry.space_group_name_H-M   'P 1'
#
loop_
_entity.id
_entity.type
_entity.pdbx_description
1 polymer ?
#
loop_
_entity_poly.entity_id
_entity_poly.type
_entity_poly.pdbx_seq_one_letter_code
_entity_poly.pdbx_strand_id
1 'polypeptide(L)'
;MKFFKRHWILVVVSLVLAACGPTPTPLVITKEVEKEVVVTKEVEVEKVVEVTPTPIGGELILYACLLDPDKLQVIFSTFKAQNGVNVTCLDMGSGEALERIRAEKDNPQGDVLFGTTNLSHVNLAQDYLTEPYKGVGWNLLPEGVVKDRDGRWTGFYYGVIGFACSPERLEEIGAECPTSWQDLLDPVYAGEVVIASPAASGTAYTTLSGLAQLLGEDEAFEFWKQMDANVAQYTESGDAPGELAAAGEFAVGISFAHDIQLQQDKGLPVILNFPEEGTSFEIGGISIIKGSKNEAAAQAWVDFVFSEAFQRYHNDVAHRLPVVPGVGLAEGSVGLEDVTLIEGYDPTEWAAKRDDLVVRWQEEIGTQR
;
A
#
# COMPACT_ATOMS: atom_id res chain seq x y z
N MET A 1 -50.08 -26.79 -30.42
CA MET A 1 -50.76 -26.32 -31.64
C MET A 1 -49.72 -25.61 -32.46
N LYS A 2 -49.13 -26.21 -33.49
CA LYS A 2 -49.45 -26.14 -34.92
C LYS A 2 -49.44 -24.66 -35.40
N PHE A 3 -48.74 -24.17 -36.41
CA PHE A 3 -48.37 -24.69 -37.75
C PHE A 3 -47.30 -23.74 -38.33
N PHE A 4 -46.25 -24.21 -39.03
CA PHE A 4 -46.04 -24.47 -40.45
C PHE A 4 -45.69 -23.29 -41.35
N LYS A 5 -44.49 -23.31 -41.99
CA LYS A 5 -44.07 -23.32 -43.40
C LYS A 5 -44.19 -21.97 -44.18
N ARG A 6 -43.30 -21.56 -45.10
CA ARG A 6 -42.91 -22.26 -46.34
C ARG A 6 -41.90 -21.47 -47.16
N HIS A 7 -41.01 -22.15 -47.82
CA HIS A 7 -40.03 -21.82 -48.87
C HIS A 7 -40.61 -21.01 -50.04
N TRP A 8 -39.80 -20.25 -50.75
CA TRP A 8 -39.87 -20.08 -52.19
C TRP A 8 -38.49 -19.88 -52.82
N ILE A 9 -38.14 -20.80 -53.73
CA ILE A 9 -37.05 -20.82 -54.68
C ILE A 9 -37.59 -20.14 -55.95
N LEU A 10 -36.76 -19.26 -56.54
CA LEU A 10 -36.97 -18.77 -57.89
C LEU A 10 -35.69 -18.99 -58.71
N VAL A 11 -35.77 -19.94 -59.64
CA VAL A 11 -34.84 -20.22 -60.73
C VAL A 11 -35.19 -19.27 -61.89
N VAL A 12 -34.18 -18.59 -62.42
CA VAL A 12 -34.27 -17.93 -63.71
C VAL A 12 -33.17 -18.44 -64.67
N VAL A 13 -33.61 -19.13 -65.69
CA VAL A 13 -32.84 -19.56 -66.85
C VAL A 13 -32.80 -18.41 -67.82
N SER A 14 -31.63 -18.12 -68.41
CA SER A 14 -31.55 -17.22 -69.60
C SER A 14 -30.40 -17.62 -70.50
N LEU A 15 -30.80 -18.07 -71.62
CA LEU A 15 -30.32 -18.14 -72.98
C LEU A 15 -28.89 -17.70 -73.32
N VAL A 16 -28.28 -18.63 -74.04
CA VAL A 16 -27.05 -18.44 -74.86
C VAL A 16 -27.42 -17.77 -76.21
N LEU A 17 -26.66 -16.76 -76.55
CA LEU A 17 -26.53 -16.31 -77.96
C LEU A 17 -25.05 -16.29 -78.33
N ALA A 18 -24.73 -17.13 -79.30
CA ALA A 18 -23.41 -17.22 -79.91
C ALA A 18 -23.22 -16.08 -80.89
N ALA A 19 -22.09 -15.37 -80.84
CA ALA A 19 -21.58 -14.51 -81.87
C ALA A 19 -20.12 -14.88 -82.15
N CYS A 20 -19.86 -15.34 -83.39
CA CYS A 20 -18.50 -15.56 -83.90
C CYS A 20 -17.78 -14.23 -84.12
N GLY A 21 -16.59 -14.11 -83.53
CA GLY A 21 -15.61 -13.05 -83.84
C GLY A 21 -14.21 -13.68 -83.92
N PRO A 22 -13.26 -13.07 -84.65
CA PRO A 22 -12.00 -13.73 -85.06
C PRO A 22 -11.05 -13.98 -83.88
N THR A 23 -10.34 -15.08 -84.03
CA THR A 23 -9.33 -15.60 -83.11
C THR A 23 -8.23 -14.58 -82.76
N PRO A 24 -7.99 -14.19 -81.54
CA PRO A 24 -6.85 -13.37 -81.20
C PRO A 24 -5.56 -14.22 -81.12
N THR A 25 -4.48 -13.67 -81.70
CA THR A 25 -3.12 -14.18 -81.59
C THR A 25 -2.66 -14.30 -80.16
N PRO A 26 -1.94 -15.37 -79.80
CA PRO A 26 -1.45 -15.50 -78.43
C PRO A 26 -0.38 -14.50 -78.11
N LEU A 27 -0.61 -13.66 -77.11
CA LEU A 27 0.39 -12.81 -76.49
C LEU A 27 1.30 -13.70 -75.63
N VAL A 28 2.57 -13.79 -76.04
CA VAL A 28 3.61 -14.39 -75.23
C VAL A 28 4.00 -13.38 -74.13
N ILE A 29 3.54 -13.63 -72.91
CA ILE A 29 3.97 -12.90 -71.74
C ILE A 29 5.25 -13.59 -71.23
N THR A 30 6.40 -13.00 -71.51
CA THR A 30 7.66 -13.33 -70.82
C THR A 30 7.57 -12.81 -69.38
N LYS A 31 7.38 -13.75 -68.44
CA LYS A 31 7.48 -13.48 -67.02
C LYS A 31 8.96 -13.47 -66.63
N GLU A 32 9.52 -12.27 -66.45
CA GLU A 32 10.81 -12.17 -65.76
C GLU A 32 10.63 -12.66 -64.34
N VAL A 33 11.33 -13.74 -64.00
CA VAL A 33 11.44 -14.24 -62.63
C VAL A 33 12.64 -13.51 -62.04
N GLU A 34 12.35 -12.45 -61.27
CA GLU A 34 13.32 -11.92 -60.32
C GLU A 34 13.71 -13.04 -59.35
N LYS A 35 14.94 -13.49 -59.42
CA LYS A 35 15.52 -14.32 -58.37
C LYS A 35 15.78 -13.44 -57.18
N GLU A 36 14.91 -13.53 -56.19
CA GLU A 36 15.23 -13.05 -54.85
C GLU A 36 16.48 -13.80 -54.34
N VAL A 37 17.60 -13.10 -54.28
CA VAL A 37 18.78 -13.57 -53.59
C VAL A 37 18.53 -13.34 -52.10
N VAL A 38 18.07 -14.38 -51.40
CA VAL A 38 18.00 -14.38 -49.93
C VAL A 38 19.44 -14.36 -49.42
N VAL A 39 19.93 -13.19 -49.09
CA VAL A 39 21.18 -13.05 -48.32
C VAL A 39 20.83 -13.38 -46.88
N THR A 40 21.06 -14.62 -46.50
CA THR A 40 21.06 -15.03 -45.08
C THR A 40 22.24 -14.31 -44.42
N LYS A 41 21.95 -13.19 -43.76
CA LYS A 41 22.86 -12.60 -42.81
C LYS A 41 22.84 -13.51 -41.57
N GLU A 42 23.93 -14.22 -41.33
CA GLU A 42 24.13 -14.87 -40.03
C GLU A 42 24.06 -13.75 -38.96
N VAL A 43 22.95 -13.70 -38.26
CA VAL A 43 22.86 -12.93 -37.02
C VAL A 43 23.57 -13.80 -35.96
N GLU A 44 24.76 -13.39 -35.56
CA GLU A 44 25.39 -13.89 -34.37
C GLU A 44 24.38 -13.63 -33.24
N VAL A 45 23.68 -14.67 -32.81
CA VAL A 45 22.88 -14.62 -31.61
C VAL A 45 23.88 -14.53 -30.46
N GLU A 46 24.09 -13.33 -29.95
CA GLU A 46 24.77 -13.15 -28.68
C GLU A 46 24.13 -14.08 -27.68
N LYS A 47 24.88 -15.09 -27.24
CA LYS A 47 24.43 -16.00 -26.22
C LYS A 47 24.30 -15.17 -24.97
N VAL A 48 23.05 -14.78 -24.62
CA VAL A 48 22.77 -14.17 -23.33
C VAL A 48 23.19 -15.21 -22.29
N VAL A 49 24.37 -15.02 -21.75
CA VAL A 49 24.81 -15.77 -20.60
C VAL A 49 23.96 -15.24 -19.46
N GLU A 50 22.97 -15.97 -19.02
CA GLU A 50 22.32 -15.72 -17.75
C GLU A 50 23.40 -15.81 -16.67
N VAL A 51 23.94 -14.67 -16.31
CA VAL A 51 24.81 -14.54 -15.16
C VAL A 51 23.92 -14.66 -13.95
N THR A 52 23.83 -15.86 -13.39
CA THR A 52 23.20 -16.04 -12.08
C THR A 52 24.03 -15.17 -11.13
N PRO A 53 23.45 -14.12 -10.51
CA PRO A 53 24.21 -13.27 -9.61
C PRO A 53 24.76 -14.14 -8.48
N THR A 54 26.02 -13.92 -8.12
CA THR A 54 26.63 -14.61 -6.98
C THR A 54 25.83 -14.24 -5.73
N PRO A 55 25.34 -15.21 -4.95
CA PRO A 55 24.61 -14.91 -3.73
C PRO A 55 25.43 -13.99 -2.82
N ILE A 56 24.77 -12.97 -2.26
CA ILE A 56 25.39 -12.00 -1.34
C ILE A 56 25.82 -12.75 -0.07
N GLY A 57 24.92 -13.63 0.44
CA GLY A 57 25.13 -14.38 1.68
C GLY A 57 25.09 -13.50 2.94
N GLY A 58 25.23 -14.11 4.10
CA GLY A 58 25.28 -13.40 5.38
C GLY A 58 23.93 -13.28 6.07
N GLU A 59 23.84 -12.29 6.94
CA GLU A 59 22.69 -12.01 7.80
C GLU A 59 22.13 -10.61 7.49
N LEU A 60 20.85 -10.40 7.76
CA LEU A 60 20.18 -9.10 7.69
C LEU A 60 19.23 -8.96 8.88
N ILE A 61 19.35 -7.87 9.63
CA ILE A 61 18.50 -7.61 10.80
C ILE A 61 17.57 -6.45 10.48
N LEU A 62 16.26 -6.74 10.50
CA LEU A 62 15.21 -5.75 10.30
C LEU A 62 14.63 -5.32 11.65
N TYR A 63 14.33 -4.05 11.80
CA TYR A 63 13.56 -3.49 12.91
C TYR A 63 12.16 -3.14 12.43
N ALA A 64 11.16 -3.33 13.27
CA ALA A 64 9.72 -3.12 13.14
C ALA A 64 8.95 -4.26 12.43
N CYS A 65 9.12 -4.53 11.18
CA CYS A 65 8.70 -5.69 10.36
C CYS A 65 7.23 -5.87 9.97
N LEU A 66 6.23 -5.34 10.65
CA LEU A 66 4.84 -5.11 10.21
C LEU A 66 3.90 -6.29 9.89
N LEU A 67 4.35 -7.51 9.76
CA LEU A 67 3.55 -8.66 9.36
C LEU A 67 3.64 -9.77 10.39
N ASP A 68 2.62 -10.61 10.43
CA ASP A 68 2.64 -11.84 11.21
C ASP A 68 3.86 -12.72 10.86
N PRO A 69 4.43 -13.46 11.82
CA PRO A 69 5.62 -14.27 11.62
C PRO A 69 5.53 -15.24 10.43
N ASP A 70 4.37 -15.86 10.20
CA ASP A 70 4.18 -16.81 9.10
C ASP A 70 4.25 -16.12 7.73
N LYS A 71 3.68 -14.91 7.63
CA LYS A 71 3.73 -14.08 6.41
C LYS A 71 5.16 -13.59 6.15
N LEU A 72 5.87 -13.15 7.20
CA LEU A 72 7.28 -12.79 7.12
C LEU A 72 8.16 -13.95 6.69
N GLN A 73 7.90 -15.17 7.16
CA GLN A 73 8.67 -16.35 6.80
C GLN A 73 8.65 -16.64 5.29
N VAL A 74 7.52 -16.40 4.60
CA VAL A 74 7.44 -16.53 3.14
C VAL A 74 8.36 -15.54 2.45
N ILE A 75 8.33 -14.28 2.87
CA ILE A 75 9.17 -13.20 2.33
C ILE A 75 10.65 -13.50 2.57
N PHE A 76 11.02 -13.87 3.80
CA PHE A 76 12.41 -14.18 4.18
C PHE A 76 12.96 -15.38 3.42
N SER A 77 12.14 -16.42 3.25
CA SER A 77 12.54 -17.63 2.51
C SER A 77 12.77 -17.30 1.02
N THR A 78 11.90 -16.45 0.45
CA THR A 78 12.02 -16.00 -0.94
C THR A 78 13.29 -15.17 -1.13
N PHE A 79 13.52 -14.20 -0.26
CA PHE A 79 14.72 -13.37 -0.32
C PHE A 79 16.01 -14.19 -0.14
N LYS A 80 15.99 -15.13 0.83
CA LYS A 80 17.10 -16.06 1.06
C LYS A 80 17.39 -16.92 -0.18
N ALA A 81 16.37 -17.44 -0.83
CA ALA A 81 16.54 -18.26 -2.04
C ALA A 81 17.20 -17.46 -3.18
N GLN A 82 16.92 -16.16 -3.27
CA GLN A 82 17.46 -15.29 -4.31
C GLN A 82 18.87 -14.76 -3.99
N ASN A 83 19.14 -14.44 -2.72
CA ASN A 83 20.31 -13.67 -2.31
C ASN A 83 21.24 -14.45 -1.36
N GLY A 84 20.82 -15.60 -0.83
CA GLY A 84 21.61 -16.38 0.13
C GLY A 84 21.68 -15.75 1.54
N VAL A 85 20.91 -14.69 1.81
CA VAL A 85 20.92 -13.92 3.07
C VAL A 85 19.88 -14.48 4.03
N ASN A 86 20.25 -14.68 5.29
CA ASN A 86 19.30 -14.96 6.36
C ASN A 86 18.75 -13.66 6.92
N VAL A 87 17.41 -13.54 6.98
CA VAL A 87 16.76 -12.36 7.51
C VAL A 87 16.18 -12.64 8.88
N THR A 88 16.42 -11.73 9.81
CA THR A 88 15.86 -11.76 11.17
C THR A 88 15.05 -10.47 11.39
N CYS A 89 13.82 -10.61 11.84
CA CYS A 89 13.00 -9.49 12.29
C CYS A 89 13.11 -9.34 13.81
N LEU A 90 13.33 -8.12 14.26
CA LEU A 90 13.09 -7.69 15.62
C LEU A 90 11.83 -6.83 15.62
N ASP A 91 10.71 -7.47 15.94
CA ASP A 91 9.41 -6.84 15.98
C ASP A 91 9.33 -5.85 17.14
N MET A 92 8.92 -4.62 16.82
CA MET A 92 8.83 -3.52 17.78
C MET A 92 7.97 -2.37 17.23
N GLY A 93 7.43 -1.56 18.13
CA GLY A 93 6.68 -0.37 17.75
C GLY A 93 7.54 0.73 17.12
N SER A 94 6.89 1.62 16.35
CA SER A 94 7.57 2.71 15.62
C SER A 94 8.43 3.60 16.50
N GLY A 95 7.93 3.97 17.69
CA GLY A 95 8.64 4.79 18.66
C GLY A 95 9.84 4.07 19.26
N GLU A 96 9.69 2.79 19.62
CA GLU A 96 10.77 1.96 20.14
C GLU A 96 11.88 1.79 19.10
N ALA A 97 11.54 1.52 17.84
CA ALA A 97 12.52 1.40 16.78
C ALA A 97 13.32 2.68 16.57
N LEU A 98 12.65 3.84 16.59
CA LEU A 98 13.27 5.15 16.48
C LEU A 98 14.28 5.40 17.61
N GLU A 99 13.86 5.23 18.85
CA GLU A 99 14.71 5.45 20.03
C GLU A 99 15.87 4.45 20.09
N ARG A 100 15.64 3.20 19.70
CA ARG A 100 16.68 2.18 19.63
C ARG A 100 17.76 2.52 18.61
N ILE A 101 17.38 2.94 17.40
CA ILE A 101 18.33 3.34 16.37
C ILE A 101 19.14 4.56 16.83
N ARG A 102 18.50 5.53 17.51
CA ARG A 102 19.18 6.69 18.11
C ARG A 102 20.19 6.26 19.17
N ALA A 103 19.82 5.33 20.04
CA ALA A 103 20.69 4.83 21.09
C ALA A 103 21.87 4.01 20.54
N GLU A 104 21.68 3.31 19.44
CA GLU A 104 22.67 2.46 18.80
C GLU A 104 23.55 3.19 17.75
N LYS A 105 23.38 4.49 17.56
CA LYS A 105 23.98 5.29 16.46
C LYS A 105 25.50 5.10 16.28
N ASP A 106 26.24 4.84 17.37
CA ASP A 106 27.70 4.65 17.35
C ASP A 106 28.10 3.17 17.12
N ASN A 107 27.15 2.24 17.26
CA ASN A 107 27.35 0.81 17.02
C ASN A 107 26.02 0.15 16.64
N PRO A 108 25.50 0.37 15.43
CA PRO A 108 24.23 -0.18 14.97
C PRO A 108 24.17 -1.69 15.08
N GLN A 109 23.05 -2.22 15.56
CA GLN A 109 22.79 -3.65 15.65
C GLN A 109 21.76 -4.09 14.61
N GLY A 110 20.95 -3.16 14.07
CA GLY A 110 20.04 -3.38 12.96
C GLY A 110 20.61 -2.87 11.65
N ASP A 111 20.08 -3.39 10.54
CA ASP A 111 20.50 -3.04 9.19
C ASP A 111 19.46 -2.17 8.47
N VAL A 112 18.19 -2.48 8.66
CA VAL A 112 17.07 -1.81 7.96
C VAL A 112 15.93 -1.54 8.94
N LEU A 113 15.42 -0.33 8.92
CA LEU A 113 14.10 -0.04 9.45
C LEU A 113 13.09 -0.38 8.34
N PHE A 114 12.26 -1.40 8.59
CA PHE A 114 11.33 -1.96 7.62
C PHE A 114 9.89 -1.80 8.10
N GLY A 115 9.15 -0.95 7.41
CA GLY A 115 7.81 -0.56 7.80
C GLY A 115 7.79 0.63 8.77
N THR A 116 6.75 0.73 9.57
CA THR A 116 6.35 1.95 10.30
C THR A 116 5.86 3.05 9.35
N THR A 117 5.19 4.06 9.89
CA THR A 117 4.81 5.24 9.12
C THR A 117 6.06 6.01 8.67
N ASN A 118 5.98 6.76 7.59
CA ASN A 118 7.07 7.60 7.09
C ASN A 118 7.65 8.54 8.16
N LEU A 119 6.90 8.84 9.20
CA LEU A 119 7.30 9.69 10.33
C LEU A 119 8.65 9.26 10.94
N SER A 120 8.81 7.98 11.29
CA SER A 120 10.06 7.47 11.88
C SER A 120 11.22 7.60 10.91
N HIS A 121 10.98 7.37 9.62
CA HIS A 121 11.98 7.48 8.55
C HIS A 121 12.40 8.93 8.31
N VAL A 122 11.46 9.87 8.32
CA VAL A 122 11.74 11.31 8.19
C VAL A 122 12.60 11.77 9.36
N ASN A 123 12.26 11.42 10.59
CA ASN A 123 13.04 11.78 11.78
C ASN A 123 14.47 11.22 11.73
N LEU A 124 14.62 9.93 11.40
CA LEU A 124 15.96 9.32 11.25
C LEU A 124 16.77 9.97 10.12
N ALA A 125 16.12 10.35 9.03
CA ALA A 125 16.77 11.07 7.93
C ALA A 125 17.26 12.47 8.35
N GLN A 126 16.46 13.20 9.12
CA GLN A 126 16.81 14.50 9.71
C GLN A 126 17.96 14.37 10.73
N ASP A 127 17.97 13.31 11.51
CA ASP A 127 19.04 12.98 12.46
C ASP A 127 20.30 12.43 11.75
N TYR A 128 20.30 12.25 10.43
CA TYR A 128 21.37 11.65 9.64
C TYR A 128 21.73 10.21 10.11
N LEU A 129 20.73 9.46 10.55
CA LEU A 129 20.86 8.07 11.02
C LEU A 129 20.47 7.02 9.97
N THR A 130 20.24 7.45 8.74
CA THR A 130 19.99 6.57 7.58
C THR A 130 21.04 6.75 6.50
N GLU A 131 21.38 5.66 5.78
CA GLU A 131 22.24 5.71 4.60
C GLU A 131 21.41 6.05 3.36
N PRO A 132 21.88 6.98 2.51
CA PRO A 132 21.22 7.25 1.24
C PRO A 132 21.34 6.05 0.28
N TYR A 133 20.19 5.60 -0.24
CA TYR A 133 20.16 4.57 -1.29
C TYR A 133 19.04 4.84 -2.28
N LYS A 134 19.42 5.11 -3.54
CA LYS A 134 18.51 5.34 -4.66
C LYS A 134 18.46 4.09 -5.54
N GLY A 135 17.90 3.01 -4.98
CA GLY A 135 17.74 1.73 -5.66
C GLY A 135 16.60 1.71 -6.67
N VAL A 136 16.19 0.50 -7.04
CA VAL A 136 15.13 0.28 -8.04
C VAL A 136 13.84 0.99 -7.64
N GLY A 137 13.38 0.84 -6.40
CA GLY A 137 12.15 1.44 -5.91
C GLY A 137 12.18 2.96 -5.99
N TRP A 138 13.27 3.59 -5.54
CA TRP A 138 13.39 5.06 -5.59
C TRP A 138 13.22 5.61 -7.00
N ASN A 139 13.75 4.92 -8.01
CA ASN A 139 13.66 5.34 -9.43
C ASN A 139 12.28 5.07 -10.05
N LEU A 140 11.53 4.08 -9.56
CA LEU A 140 10.19 3.74 -10.04
C LEU A 140 9.11 4.69 -9.52
N LEU A 141 9.30 5.25 -8.33
CA LEU A 141 8.29 6.09 -7.70
C LEU A 141 8.26 7.51 -8.27
N PRO A 142 7.07 8.14 -8.32
CA PRO A 142 6.95 9.53 -8.73
C PRO A 142 7.70 10.46 -7.77
N GLU A 143 7.98 11.68 -8.22
CA GLU A 143 8.41 12.76 -7.32
C GLU A 143 7.27 13.10 -6.36
N GLY A 144 7.62 13.45 -5.13
CA GLY A 144 6.66 13.88 -4.12
C GLY A 144 6.83 13.13 -2.80
N VAL A 145 5.72 12.95 -2.10
CA VAL A 145 5.66 12.54 -0.69
C VAL A 145 6.11 11.11 -0.39
N VAL A 146 6.24 10.24 -1.40
CA VAL A 146 6.54 8.81 -1.20
C VAL A 146 8.01 8.47 -1.07
N LYS A 147 8.91 9.45 -1.21
CA LYS A 147 10.34 9.20 -1.12
C LYS A 147 11.12 10.44 -0.67
N ASP A 148 12.18 10.21 0.09
CA ASP A 148 13.12 11.28 0.42
C ASP A 148 13.93 11.69 -0.82
N ARG A 149 14.14 13.00 -0.97
CA ARG A 149 14.89 13.58 -2.09
C ARG A 149 16.31 13.05 -2.21
N ASP A 150 16.96 12.82 -1.08
CA ASP A 150 18.35 12.37 -1.01
C ASP A 150 18.46 10.84 -0.96
N GLY A 151 17.33 10.12 -0.94
CA GLY A 151 17.27 8.66 -0.90
C GLY A 151 17.48 8.07 0.49
N ARG A 152 17.27 8.86 1.55
CA ARG A 152 17.46 8.42 2.93
C ARG A 152 16.35 7.50 3.42
N TRP A 153 15.19 7.55 2.76
CA TRP A 153 14.09 6.61 2.92
C TRP A 153 13.26 6.54 1.63
N THR A 154 12.48 5.50 1.52
CA THR A 154 11.56 5.30 0.38
C THR A 154 10.28 4.65 0.92
N GLY A 155 9.12 5.15 0.50
CA GLY A 155 7.83 4.52 0.81
C GLY A 155 7.62 3.26 -0.04
N PHE A 156 7.00 2.22 0.53
CA PHE A 156 6.74 1.00 -0.22
C PHE A 156 5.29 0.51 -0.13
N TYR A 157 4.45 1.16 0.68
CA TYR A 157 3.00 0.96 0.68
C TYR A 157 2.27 2.22 1.14
N TYR A 158 0.96 2.27 0.87
CA TYR A 158 0.03 3.23 1.47
C TYR A 158 -0.94 2.51 2.42
N GLY A 159 -1.37 3.22 3.45
CA GLY A 159 -2.50 2.87 4.31
C GLY A 159 -3.41 4.08 4.48
N VAL A 160 -4.72 3.91 4.44
CA VAL A 160 -5.70 4.98 4.63
C VAL A 160 -6.46 4.77 5.94
N ILE A 161 -6.78 5.85 6.65
CA ILE A 161 -7.59 5.77 7.88
C ILE A 161 -9.04 5.52 7.50
N GLY A 162 -9.70 4.63 8.26
CA GLY A 162 -11.10 4.31 8.11
C GLY A 162 -11.79 4.05 9.45
N PHE A 163 -13.09 3.83 9.38
CA PHE A 163 -13.94 3.45 10.50
C PHE A 163 -14.24 1.96 10.44
N ALA A 164 -13.87 1.24 11.48
CA ALA A 164 -14.29 -0.13 11.72
C ALA A 164 -15.61 -0.09 12.48
N CYS A 165 -16.69 -0.54 11.87
CA CYS A 165 -18.01 -0.50 12.46
C CYS A 165 -18.50 -1.90 12.81
N SER A 166 -18.89 -2.14 14.06
CA SER A 166 -19.53 -3.38 14.52
C SER A 166 -21.03 -3.33 14.23
N PRO A 167 -21.57 -4.14 13.30
CA PRO A 167 -23.02 -4.12 13.02
C PRO A 167 -23.87 -4.47 14.23
N GLU A 168 -23.45 -5.47 15.02
CA GLU A 168 -24.17 -5.91 16.21
C GLU A 168 -24.23 -4.81 17.28
N ARG A 169 -23.08 -4.18 17.56
CA ARG A 169 -23.00 -3.13 18.58
C ARG A 169 -23.75 -1.87 18.16
N LEU A 170 -23.70 -1.50 16.88
CA LEU A 170 -24.47 -0.38 16.33
C LEU A 170 -25.98 -0.61 16.46
N GLU A 171 -26.47 -1.84 16.19
CA GLU A 171 -27.88 -2.18 16.39
C GLU A 171 -28.27 -2.08 17.85
N GLU A 172 -27.43 -2.52 18.79
CA GLU A 172 -27.70 -2.44 20.24
C GLU A 172 -27.87 -1.00 20.74
N ILE A 173 -27.05 -0.07 20.23
CA ILE A 173 -27.12 1.35 20.62
C ILE A 173 -28.08 2.17 19.75
N GLY A 174 -28.64 1.57 18.70
CA GLY A 174 -29.55 2.23 17.77
C GLY A 174 -28.89 3.27 16.87
N ALA A 175 -27.62 3.05 16.52
CA ALA A 175 -26.82 3.91 15.64
C ALA A 175 -26.53 3.25 14.30
N GLU A 176 -26.06 4.03 13.33
CA GLU A 176 -25.53 3.57 12.06
C GLU A 176 -24.00 3.70 12.02
N CYS A 177 -23.31 3.08 11.04
CA CYS A 177 -21.89 3.29 10.86
C CYS A 177 -21.64 4.75 10.42
N PRO A 178 -20.75 5.51 11.10
CA PRO A 178 -20.51 6.91 10.76
C PRO A 178 -20.01 7.05 9.30
N THR A 179 -20.48 8.10 8.63
CA THR A 179 -20.10 8.47 7.25
C THR A 179 -19.29 9.77 7.21
N SER A 180 -19.15 10.43 8.34
CA SER A 180 -18.39 11.67 8.48
C SER A 180 -17.62 11.71 9.80
N TRP A 181 -16.58 12.53 9.88
CA TRP A 181 -15.93 12.79 11.15
C TRP A 181 -16.91 13.42 12.15
N GLN A 182 -17.80 14.29 11.67
CA GLN A 182 -18.77 14.97 12.51
C GLN A 182 -19.76 14.01 13.20
N ASP A 183 -20.10 12.89 12.56
CA ASP A 183 -21.00 11.87 13.14
C ASP A 183 -20.44 11.30 14.45
N LEU A 184 -19.10 11.21 14.58
CA LEU A 184 -18.44 10.73 15.81
C LEU A 184 -18.68 11.60 17.04
N LEU A 185 -19.24 12.80 16.87
CA LEU A 185 -19.60 13.71 17.95
C LEU A 185 -21.02 13.46 18.48
N ASP A 186 -21.84 12.63 17.80
CA ASP A 186 -23.19 12.32 18.25
C ASP A 186 -23.13 11.58 19.60
N PRO A 187 -23.87 12.02 20.62
CA PRO A 187 -23.96 11.36 21.91
C PRO A 187 -24.42 9.89 21.86
N VAL A 188 -24.99 9.43 20.76
CA VAL A 188 -25.36 8.01 20.59
C VAL A 188 -24.13 7.09 20.67
N TYR A 189 -22.95 7.59 20.34
CA TYR A 189 -21.69 6.86 20.46
C TYR A 189 -20.97 7.03 21.79
N ALA A 190 -21.63 7.59 22.82
CA ALA A 190 -20.99 7.83 24.12
C ALA A 190 -20.39 6.55 24.73
N GLY A 191 -19.06 6.48 24.85
CA GLY A 191 -18.34 5.29 25.30
C GLY A 191 -18.28 4.14 24.30
N GLU A 192 -18.52 4.41 23.01
CA GLU A 192 -18.58 3.40 21.94
C GLU A 192 -17.52 3.62 20.85
N VAL A 193 -16.73 4.69 20.92
CA VAL A 193 -15.62 4.94 20.01
C VAL A 193 -14.31 4.46 20.64
N VAL A 194 -13.50 3.75 19.89
CA VAL A 194 -12.14 3.39 20.29
C VAL A 194 -11.15 3.87 19.25
N ILE A 195 -10.04 4.44 19.70
CA ILE A 195 -8.94 4.94 18.89
C ILE A 195 -7.63 4.76 19.65
N ALA A 196 -6.51 4.66 18.96
CA ALA A 196 -5.21 4.63 19.64
C ALA A 196 -4.80 6.03 20.16
N SER A 197 -3.84 6.06 21.08
CA SER A 197 -3.22 7.28 21.54
C SER A 197 -2.27 7.86 20.47
N PRO A 198 -2.41 9.12 20.06
CA PRO A 198 -1.44 9.76 19.17
C PRO A 198 0.00 9.80 19.70
N ALA A 199 0.17 9.69 21.01
CA ALA A 199 1.50 9.61 21.63
C ALA A 199 2.17 8.25 21.41
N ALA A 200 1.39 7.17 21.36
CA ALA A 200 1.89 5.80 21.21
C ALA A 200 1.85 5.30 19.78
N SER A 201 0.83 5.68 19.00
CA SER A 201 0.49 5.10 17.70
C SER A 201 0.66 6.08 16.54
N GLY A 202 1.33 5.63 15.48
CA GLY A 202 1.39 6.33 14.20
C GLY A 202 0.02 6.45 13.53
N THR A 203 -0.85 5.45 13.66
CA THR A 203 -2.23 5.45 13.15
C THR A 203 -3.04 6.62 13.71
N ALA A 204 -3.02 6.75 15.04
CA ALA A 204 -3.75 7.84 15.71
C ALA A 204 -3.12 9.21 15.43
N TYR A 205 -1.78 9.27 15.29
CA TYR A 205 -1.14 10.51 14.86
C TYR A 205 -1.51 10.87 13.41
N THR A 206 -1.61 9.90 12.51
CA THR A 206 -2.10 10.12 11.13
C THR A 206 -3.54 10.65 11.14
N THR A 207 -4.39 10.16 12.04
CA THR A 207 -5.75 10.69 12.25
C THR A 207 -5.70 12.13 12.75
N LEU A 208 -4.90 12.44 13.79
CA LEU A 208 -4.77 13.78 14.36
C LEU A 208 -4.27 14.80 13.32
N SER A 209 -3.21 14.44 12.60
CA SER A 209 -2.64 15.31 11.57
C SER A 209 -3.58 15.51 10.38
N GLY A 210 -4.35 14.47 10.02
CA GLY A 210 -5.38 14.57 8.99
C GLY A 210 -6.49 15.54 9.39
N LEU A 211 -7.01 15.43 10.60
CA LEU A 211 -7.99 16.36 11.13
C LEU A 211 -7.44 17.79 11.22
N ALA A 212 -6.16 17.94 11.61
CA ALA A 212 -5.51 19.24 11.64
C ALA A 212 -5.34 19.86 10.24
N GLN A 213 -5.10 19.05 9.20
CA GLN A 213 -5.10 19.49 7.81
C GLN A 213 -6.52 19.87 7.34
N LEU A 214 -7.51 19.08 7.69
CA LEU A 214 -8.89 19.24 7.22
C LEU A 214 -9.57 20.47 7.86
N LEU A 215 -9.42 20.62 9.17
CA LEU A 215 -10.16 21.59 9.98
C LEU A 215 -9.32 22.84 10.35
N GLY A 216 -8.01 22.73 10.31
CA GLY A 216 -7.09 23.64 11.01
C GLY A 216 -6.67 23.06 12.37
N GLU A 217 -5.48 23.44 12.86
CA GLU A 217 -4.92 22.81 14.08
C GLU A 217 -5.80 23.07 15.32
N ASP A 218 -6.27 24.29 15.55
CA ASP A 218 -7.06 24.61 16.74
C ASP A 218 -8.45 23.95 16.70
N GLU A 219 -9.11 23.98 15.55
CA GLU A 219 -10.41 23.38 15.33
C GLU A 219 -10.34 21.86 15.44
N ALA A 220 -9.24 21.22 15.02
CA ALA A 220 -9.02 19.78 15.18
C ALA A 220 -8.90 19.38 16.66
N PHE A 221 -8.24 20.20 17.48
CA PHE A 221 -8.16 19.96 18.92
C PHE A 221 -9.51 20.17 19.61
N GLU A 222 -10.29 21.18 19.21
CA GLU A 222 -11.66 21.36 19.72
C GLU A 222 -12.58 20.20 19.29
N PHE A 223 -12.45 19.72 18.05
CA PHE A 223 -13.14 18.50 17.57
C PHE A 223 -12.75 17.30 18.42
N TRP A 224 -11.45 17.06 18.66
CA TRP A 224 -10.98 15.92 19.43
C TRP A 224 -11.47 15.94 20.88
N LYS A 225 -11.51 17.11 21.53
CA LYS A 225 -12.10 17.28 22.87
C LYS A 225 -13.57 16.89 22.91
N GLN A 226 -14.33 17.23 21.86
CA GLN A 226 -15.74 16.84 21.77
C GLN A 226 -15.86 15.33 21.54
N MET A 227 -15.07 14.77 20.64
CA MET A 227 -15.05 13.32 20.36
C MET A 227 -14.62 12.52 21.59
N ASP A 228 -13.74 13.06 22.43
CA ASP A 228 -13.25 12.40 23.66
C ASP A 228 -14.40 11.99 24.61
N ALA A 229 -15.51 12.72 24.60
CA ALA A 229 -16.70 12.34 25.37
C ALA A 229 -17.32 11.00 24.91
N ASN A 230 -17.12 10.63 23.65
CA ASN A 230 -17.60 9.40 23.05
C ASN A 230 -16.54 8.29 23.02
N VAL A 231 -15.26 8.64 23.24
CA VAL A 231 -14.17 7.66 23.27
C VAL A 231 -14.23 6.85 24.55
N ALA A 232 -14.29 5.52 24.42
CA ALA A 232 -14.26 4.59 25.57
C ALA A 232 -12.84 4.44 26.10
N GLN A 233 -11.86 4.29 25.21
CA GLN A 233 -10.46 4.12 25.57
C GLN A 233 -9.52 4.53 24.44
N TYR A 234 -8.29 4.87 24.83
CA TYR A 234 -7.16 5.04 23.93
C TYR A 234 -6.24 3.82 24.01
N THR A 235 -6.02 3.12 22.89
CA THR A 235 -5.15 1.95 22.84
C THR A 235 -3.69 2.37 22.59
N GLU A 236 -2.75 1.49 22.91
CA GLU A 236 -1.31 1.68 22.59
C GLU A 236 -1.03 1.36 21.12
N SER A 237 -1.67 0.31 20.57
CA SER A 237 -1.51 -0.13 19.20
C SER A 237 -2.59 0.47 18.29
N GLY A 238 -2.22 0.79 17.05
CA GLY A 238 -3.10 1.40 16.05
C GLY A 238 -4.06 0.43 15.36
N ASP A 239 -3.79 -0.88 15.40
CA ASP A 239 -4.64 -1.95 14.87
C ASP A 239 -5.73 -2.38 15.87
N ALA A 240 -5.46 -2.26 17.18
CA ALA A 240 -6.37 -2.67 18.25
C ALA A 240 -7.78 -2.07 18.14
N PRO A 241 -7.99 -0.79 17.76
CA PRO A 241 -9.34 -0.26 17.58
C PRO A 241 -10.16 -1.02 16.53
N GLY A 242 -9.54 -1.40 15.40
CA GLY A 242 -10.19 -2.22 14.38
C GLY A 242 -10.55 -3.62 14.89
N GLU A 243 -9.66 -4.23 15.67
CA GLU A 243 -9.88 -5.55 16.27
C GLU A 243 -11.01 -5.54 17.30
N LEU A 244 -11.03 -4.53 18.18
CA LEU A 244 -12.06 -4.39 19.22
C LEU A 244 -13.45 -4.16 18.62
N ALA A 245 -13.55 -3.32 17.58
CA ALA A 245 -14.82 -3.14 16.87
C ALA A 245 -15.24 -4.43 16.13
N ALA A 246 -14.31 -5.13 15.50
CA ALA A 246 -14.59 -6.40 14.83
C ALA A 246 -15.02 -7.51 15.81
N ALA A 247 -14.52 -7.46 17.04
CA ALA A 247 -14.94 -8.35 18.12
C ALA A 247 -16.31 -7.98 18.75
N GLY A 248 -16.89 -6.83 18.37
CA GLY A 248 -18.17 -6.35 18.94
C GLY A 248 -18.04 -5.71 20.32
N GLU A 249 -16.83 -5.37 20.75
CA GLU A 249 -16.63 -4.74 22.06
C GLU A 249 -17.02 -3.26 22.05
N PHE A 250 -16.85 -2.58 20.90
CA PHE A 250 -17.24 -1.19 20.68
C PHE A 250 -17.91 -1.03 19.32
N ALA A 251 -18.73 0.01 19.20
CA ALA A 251 -19.47 0.28 17.96
C ALA A 251 -18.55 0.76 16.82
N VAL A 252 -17.55 1.61 17.12
CA VAL A 252 -16.68 2.23 16.14
C VAL A 252 -15.22 2.19 16.58
N GLY A 253 -14.36 1.61 15.74
CA GLY A 253 -12.90 1.69 15.86
C GLY A 253 -12.31 2.58 14.76
N ILE A 254 -11.36 3.46 15.09
CA ILE A 254 -10.63 4.26 14.11
C ILE A 254 -9.26 3.63 13.91
N SER A 255 -9.02 3.08 12.71
CA SER A 255 -7.79 2.36 12.37
C SER A 255 -7.45 2.50 10.89
N PHE A 256 -6.34 1.92 10.45
CA PHE A 256 -6.09 1.81 9.01
C PHE A 256 -7.04 0.80 8.35
N ALA A 257 -7.47 1.12 7.14
CA ALA A 257 -8.37 0.27 6.36
C ALA A 257 -7.82 -1.15 6.19
N HIS A 258 -6.52 -1.31 5.96
CA HIS A 258 -5.88 -2.62 5.82
C HIS A 258 -5.96 -3.46 7.09
N ASP A 259 -5.91 -2.86 8.30
CA ASP A 259 -6.06 -3.60 9.56
C ASP A 259 -7.52 -4.06 9.75
N ILE A 260 -8.48 -3.23 9.32
CA ILE A 260 -9.92 -3.58 9.34
C ILE A 260 -10.21 -4.71 8.34
N GLN A 261 -9.65 -4.63 7.13
CA GLN A 261 -9.79 -5.67 6.10
C GLN A 261 -9.22 -7.02 6.54
N LEU A 262 -8.13 -7.01 7.32
CA LEU A 262 -7.59 -8.24 7.93
C LEU A 262 -8.58 -8.88 8.92
N GLN A 263 -9.44 -8.11 9.58
CA GLN A 263 -10.50 -8.69 10.42
C GLN A 263 -11.64 -9.27 9.58
N GLN A 264 -11.97 -8.63 8.44
CA GLN A 264 -12.91 -9.16 7.47
C GLN A 264 -12.44 -10.50 6.89
N ASP A 265 -11.14 -10.62 6.58
CA ASP A 265 -10.54 -11.88 6.11
C ASP A 265 -10.61 -13.01 7.13
N LYS A 266 -10.57 -12.69 8.43
CA LYS A 266 -10.82 -13.63 9.52
C LYS A 266 -12.30 -14.03 9.66
N GLY A 267 -13.19 -13.45 8.84
CA GLY A 267 -14.63 -13.69 8.84
C GLY A 267 -15.37 -12.95 9.95
N LEU A 268 -14.76 -11.94 10.58
CA LEU A 268 -15.41 -11.15 11.60
C LEU A 268 -16.40 -10.14 10.99
N PRO A 269 -17.56 -9.90 11.63
CA PRO A 269 -18.62 -9.05 11.08
C PRO A 269 -18.31 -7.56 11.31
N VAL A 270 -17.33 -7.03 10.62
CA VAL A 270 -16.95 -5.60 10.68
C VAL A 270 -17.18 -4.93 9.32
N ILE A 271 -17.75 -3.73 9.35
CA ILE A 271 -17.91 -2.87 8.17
C ILE A 271 -16.75 -1.89 8.16
N LEU A 272 -16.07 -1.76 7.02
CA LEU A 272 -15.13 -0.68 6.75
C LEU A 272 -15.88 0.47 6.09
N ASN A 273 -15.77 1.67 6.66
CA ASN A 273 -16.32 2.89 6.09
C ASN A 273 -15.31 4.03 6.14
N PHE A 274 -15.55 5.09 5.38
CA PHE A 274 -14.68 6.25 5.28
C PHE A 274 -15.46 7.55 5.45
N PRO A 275 -14.85 8.60 6.02
CA PRO A 275 -15.49 9.91 6.13
C PRO A 275 -15.60 10.59 4.76
N GLU A 276 -16.78 11.11 4.43
CA GLU A 276 -17.07 11.77 3.15
C GLU A 276 -16.25 13.05 2.94
N GLU A 277 -15.88 13.76 4.01
CA GLU A 277 -15.06 14.97 3.97
C GLU A 277 -13.61 14.69 3.55
N GLY A 278 -13.22 13.45 3.62
CA GLY A 278 -11.88 12.97 3.31
C GLY A 278 -11.14 12.40 4.52
N THR A 279 -10.23 11.51 4.21
CA THR A 279 -9.39 10.84 5.21
C THR A 279 -7.92 11.07 4.93
N SER A 280 -7.10 10.90 5.96
CA SER A 280 -5.65 10.91 5.87
C SER A 280 -5.09 9.54 5.53
N PHE A 281 -3.84 9.53 5.09
CA PHE A 281 -3.12 8.32 4.74
C PHE A 281 -1.71 8.29 5.32
N GLU A 282 -1.18 7.10 5.51
CA GLU A 282 0.24 6.89 5.79
C GLU A 282 0.98 6.44 4.55
N ILE A 283 2.29 6.60 4.60
CA ILE A 283 3.24 5.95 3.72
C ILE A 283 4.13 5.08 4.60
N GLY A 284 4.05 3.78 4.41
CA GLY A 284 4.97 2.87 5.08
C GLY A 284 6.35 2.95 4.46
N GLY A 285 7.35 3.22 5.27
CA GLY A 285 8.70 3.50 4.81
C GLY A 285 9.66 2.31 4.92
N ILE A 286 10.79 2.44 4.22
CA ILE A 286 11.97 1.60 4.37
C ILE A 286 13.22 2.47 4.35
N SER A 287 14.15 2.21 5.27
CA SER A 287 15.42 2.93 5.38
C SER A 287 16.55 1.99 5.74
N ILE A 288 17.72 2.17 5.14
CA ILE A 288 18.95 1.52 5.58
C ILE A 288 19.50 2.29 6.77
N ILE A 289 19.75 1.61 7.88
CA ILE A 289 20.31 2.22 9.08
C ILE A 289 21.77 2.58 8.81
N LYS A 290 22.15 3.80 9.17
CA LYS A 290 23.52 4.29 8.97
C LYS A 290 24.54 3.44 9.74
N GLY A 291 25.60 3.03 9.05
CA GLY A 291 26.62 2.16 9.62
C GLY A 291 26.20 0.70 9.73
N SER A 292 25.15 0.27 9.01
CA SER A 292 24.83 -1.15 8.83
C SER A 292 26.08 -1.95 8.47
N LYS A 293 26.24 -3.11 9.11
CA LYS A 293 27.35 -4.03 8.85
C LYS A 293 27.13 -4.90 7.62
N ASN A 294 25.89 -4.91 7.11
CA ASN A 294 25.42 -5.77 6.02
C ASN A 294 24.85 -4.92 4.87
N GLU A 295 25.53 -3.83 4.50
CA GLU A 295 25.03 -2.82 3.55
C GLU A 295 24.57 -3.43 2.22
N ALA A 296 25.34 -4.36 1.63
CA ALA A 296 24.95 -5.00 0.37
C ALA A 296 23.64 -5.81 0.51
N ALA A 297 23.43 -6.50 1.64
CA ALA A 297 22.21 -7.23 1.92
C ALA A 297 21.04 -6.27 2.18
N ALA A 298 21.30 -5.15 2.87
CA ALA A 298 20.30 -4.10 3.11
C ALA A 298 19.83 -3.45 1.80
N GLN A 299 20.76 -3.12 0.90
CA GLN A 299 20.42 -2.58 -0.44
C GLN A 299 19.61 -3.58 -1.26
N ALA A 300 20.03 -4.86 -1.28
CA ALA A 300 19.28 -5.90 -1.97
C ALA A 300 17.88 -6.12 -1.38
N TRP A 301 17.72 -5.97 -0.05
CA TRP A 301 16.42 -6.04 0.60
C TRP A 301 15.53 -4.87 0.18
N VAL A 302 16.05 -3.66 0.15
CA VAL A 302 15.32 -2.49 -0.36
C VAL A 302 14.85 -2.74 -1.79
N ASP A 303 15.73 -3.20 -2.69
CA ASP A 303 15.34 -3.48 -4.08
C ASP A 303 14.31 -4.62 -4.19
N PHE A 304 14.43 -5.66 -3.37
CA PHE A 304 13.48 -6.78 -3.33
C PHE A 304 12.08 -6.33 -2.96
N VAL A 305 11.94 -5.42 -2.00
CA VAL A 305 10.66 -4.86 -1.54
C VAL A 305 9.89 -4.13 -2.66
N PHE A 306 10.60 -3.60 -3.66
CA PHE A 306 9.98 -2.96 -4.83
C PHE A 306 9.77 -3.91 -6.03
N SER A 307 10.03 -5.21 -5.88
CA SER A 307 9.65 -6.18 -6.89
C SER A 307 8.12 -6.32 -6.97
N GLU A 308 7.59 -6.54 -8.19
CA GLU A 308 6.15 -6.79 -8.38
C GLU A 308 5.67 -7.94 -7.50
N ALA A 309 6.48 -9.00 -7.37
CA ALA A 309 6.14 -10.18 -6.57
C ALA A 309 5.99 -9.84 -5.08
N PHE A 310 6.90 -9.02 -4.51
CA PHE A 310 6.77 -8.58 -3.13
C PHE A 310 5.56 -7.66 -2.94
N GLN A 311 5.40 -6.65 -3.79
CA GLN A 311 4.33 -5.66 -3.69
C GLN A 311 2.95 -6.34 -3.79
N ARG A 312 2.79 -7.30 -4.71
CA ARG A 312 1.57 -8.09 -4.83
C ARG A 312 1.33 -8.94 -3.58
N TYR A 313 2.34 -9.72 -3.15
CA TYR A 313 2.22 -10.54 -1.95
C TYR A 313 1.87 -9.72 -0.72
N HIS A 314 2.52 -8.55 -0.55
CA HIS A 314 2.28 -7.66 0.58
C HIS A 314 0.84 -7.12 0.60
N ASN A 315 0.29 -6.78 -0.57
CA ASN A 315 -1.12 -6.42 -0.69
C ASN A 315 -2.06 -7.62 -0.46
N ASP A 316 -1.75 -8.79 -1.03
CA ASP A 316 -2.57 -10.02 -0.90
C ASP A 316 -2.71 -10.49 0.56
N VAL A 317 -1.66 -10.32 1.39
CA VAL A 317 -1.67 -10.83 2.77
C VAL A 317 -1.93 -9.78 3.84
N ALA A 318 -1.90 -8.49 3.48
CA ALA A 318 -1.99 -7.40 4.44
C ALA A 318 -2.80 -6.20 3.95
N HIS A 319 -3.44 -6.26 2.79
CA HIS A 319 -4.23 -5.18 2.17
C HIS A 319 -3.51 -3.82 2.08
N ARG A 320 -2.20 -3.79 2.32
CA ARG A 320 -1.40 -2.57 2.20
C ARG A 320 -1.20 -2.23 0.73
N LEU A 321 -1.58 -1.00 0.36
CA LEU A 321 -1.65 -0.61 -1.03
C LEU A 321 -0.26 -0.45 -1.65
N PRO A 322 0.00 -1.08 -2.81
CA PRO A 322 1.31 -1.01 -3.46
C PRO A 322 1.61 0.41 -3.96
N VAL A 323 2.88 0.81 -3.88
CA VAL A 323 3.35 2.09 -4.44
C VAL A 323 3.94 1.92 -5.85
N VAL A 324 4.29 0.71 -6.24
CA VAL A 324 4.87 0.43 -7.57
C VAL A 324 3.79 0.47 -8.63
N PRO A 325 3.91 1.35 -9.64
CA PRO A 325 2.91 1.49 -10.69
C PRO A 325 2.63 0.18 -11.43
N GLY A 326 1.35 -0.11 -11.67
CA GLY A 326 0.91 -1.28 -12.43
C GLY A 326 0.77 -2.57 -11.62
N VAL A 327 1.09 -2.57 -10.34
CA VAL A 327 0.76 -3.67 -9.44
C VAL A 327 -0.74 -3.60 -9.14
N GLY A 328 -1.48 -4.67 -9.52
CA GLY A 328 -2.92 -4.76 -9.24
C GLY A 328 -3.18 -5.02 -7.76
N LEU A 329 -4.36 -4.60 -7.29
CA LEU A 329 -4.81 -4.85 -5.92
C LEU A 329 -5.35 -6.27 -5.75
N ALA A 330 -5.22 -6.80 -4.54
CA ALA A 330 -5.89 -8.04 -4.12
C ALA A 330 -7.42 -7.86 -4.15
N GLU A 331 -8.13 -8.98 -4.30
CA GLU A 331 -9.60 -8.99 -4.22
C GLU A 331 -10.05 -8.47 -2.84
N GLY A 332 -10.93 -7.49 -2.84
CA GLY A 332 -11.44 -6.86 -1.62
C GLY A 332 -10.58 -5.73 -1.06
N SER A 333 -9.37 -5.49 -1.57
CA SER A 333 -8.60 -4.31 -1.17
C SER A 333 -9.24 -3.03 -1.69
N VAL A 334 -9.33 -2.02 -0.84
CA VAL A 334 -9.82 -0.68 -1.20
C VAL A 334 -8.67 0.14 -1.75
N GLY A 335 -8.78 0.63 -3.01
CA GLY A 335 -7.79 1.48 -3.65
C GLY A 335 -7.83 2.93 -3.17
N LEU A 336 -6.75 3.68 -3.42
CA LEU A 336 -6.75 5.12 -3.12
C LEU A 336 -7.79 5.89 -3.92
N GLU A 337 -8.13 5.41 -5.13
CA GLU A 337 -9.16 5.96 -6.01
C GLU A 337 -10.59 5.76 -5.50
N ASP A 338 -10.79 4.82 -4.57
CA ASP A 338 -12.10 4.51 -3.99
C ASP A 338 -12.41 5.37 -2.76
N VAL A 339 -11.43 6.18 -2.32
CA VAL A 339 -11.49 6.93 -1.06
C VAL A 339 -11.27 8.41 -1.32
N THR A 340 -12.08 9.27 -0.70
CA THR A 340 -11.81 10.71 -0.67
C THR A 340 -10.62 10.97 0.26
N LEU A 341 -9.51 11.46 -0.29
CA LEU A 341 -8.36 11.89 0.51
C LEU A 341 -8.46 13.37 0.85
N ILE A 342 -7.96 13.76 2.03
CA ILE A 342 -7.90 15.17 2.44
C ILE A 342 -6.97 15.93 1.46
N GLU A 343 -7.49 17.01 0.87
CA GLU A 343 -6.77 17.81 -0.11
C GLU A 343 -5.49 18.42 0.49
N GLY A 344 -4.37 18.24 -0.21
CA GLY A 344 -3.07 18.78 0.18
C GLY A 344 -2.46 18.12 1.43
N TYR A 345 -2.99 17.01 1.91
CA TYR A 345 -2.38 16.28 3.04
C TYR A 345 -1.05 15.66 2.61
N ASP A 346 0.02 16.10 3.25
CA ASP A 346 1.37 15.55 3.09
C ASP A 346 1.86 14.98 4.43
N PRO A 347 1.88 13.65 4.61
CA PRO A 347 2.33 13.03 5.84
C PRO A 347 3.79 13.36 6.20
N THR A 348 4.62 13.78 5.22
CA THR A 348 6.02 14.19 5.47
C THR A 348 6.10 15.57 6.12
N GLU A 349 5.24 16.50 5.68
CA GLU A 349 5.16 17.82 6.30
C GLU A 349 4.63 17.73 7.74
N TRP A 350 3.59 16.90 7.95
CA TRP A 350 3.03 16.67 9.27
C TRP A 350 3.98 15.91 10.21
N ALA A 351 4.90 15.10 9.68
CA ALA A 351 5.93 14.45 10.47
C ALA A 351 6.78 15.45 11.28
N ALA A 352 7.07 16.61 10.69
CA ALA A 352 7.87 17.65 11.35
C ALA A 352 7.16 18.33 12.54
N LYS A 353 5.82 18.23 12.62
CA LYS A 353 5.00 18.83 13.68
C LYS A 353 4.61 17.84 14.78
N ARG A 354 5.06 16.58 14.66
CA ARG A 354 4.57 15.51 15.55
C ARG A 354 4.77 15.80 17.03
N ASP A 355 5.97 16.19 17.41
CA ASP A 355 6.30 16.35 18.83
C ASP A 355 5.46 17.45 19.48
N ASP A 356 5.26 18.57 18.79
CA ASP A 356 4.45 19.68 19.26
C ASP A 356 2.97 19.28 19.38
N LEU A 357 2.41 18.63 18.35
CA LEU A 357 1.00 18.19 18.36
C LEU A 357 0.73 17.09 19.39
N VAL A 358 1.67 16.17 19.58
CA VAL A 358 1.55 15.11 20.58
C VAL A 358 1.62 15.69 22.01
N VAL A 359 2.54 16.62 22.27
CA VAL A 359 2.61 17.29 23.57
C VAL A 359 1.31 18.04 23.85
N ARG A 360 0.82 18.80 22.87
CA ARG A 360 -0.46 19.50 22.98
C ARG A 360 -1.62 18.54 23.24
N TRP A 361 -1.68 17.42 22.54
CA TRP A 361 -2.71 16.39 22.75
C TRP A 361 -2.65 15.81 24.17
N GLN A 362 -1.46 15.49 24.66
CA GLN A 362 -1.28 15.01 26.03
C GLN A 362 -1.76 16.01 27.07
N GLU A 363 -1.46 17.30 26.90
CA GLU A 363 -1.84 18.35 27.82
C GLU A 363 -3.35 18.66 27.82
N GLU A 364 -3.96 18.70 26.63
CA GLU A 364 -5.34 19.16 26.46
C GLU A 364 -6.38 18.03 26.57
N ILE A 365 -5.98 16.76 26.27
CA ILE A 365 -6.88 15.60 26.18
C ILE A 365 -6.38 14.45 27.05
N GLY A 366 -5.13 13.99 26.83
CA GLY A 366 -4.59 12.78 27.44
C GLY A 366 -4.47 12.82 28.98
N THR A 367 -4.34 13.99 29.59
CA THR A 367 -4.25 14.15 31.06
C THR A 367 -5.61 14.15 31.75
N GLN A 368 -6.70 14.12 31.00
CA GLN A 368 -8.06 14.14 31.56
C GLN A 368 -8.61 12.74 31.85
N ARG A 369 -7.82 11.69 31.60
CA ARG A 369 -8.18 10.27 31.80
C ARG A 369 -7.20 9.51 32.67
#